data_49f8e2af6dadf6518293d6b99a456989
#
_entry.id   49f8e2af6dadf6518293d6b99a456989
#
_cell.length_a   1.000
_cell.length_b   1.000
_cell.length_c   1.000
_cell.angle_alpha   90.00
_cell.angle_beta   90.00
_cell.angle_gamma   90.00
#
_symmetry.space_group_name_H-M   'P 1'
#
loop_
_entity.id
_entity.type
_entity.pdbx_description
1 polymer ?
#
loop_
_entity_poly.entity_id
_entity_poly.type
_entity_poly.pdbx_seq_one_letter_code
_entity_poly.pdbx_strand_id
1 'polypeptide(L)'
;IRRQRQMCIRDRCYMGKKDIATKKYMSDNVRFADVFNYAIYGGRQIIKHDMLKEINAEELLLMEGENGKLITSERVRDLEKMCVIKKSGSIVYMLLGIENASNVHYAQPVRNGLYDFMGYADQVERKSKENRRKGNLSSGSEFLSGLKKEDKIAGIITLTVYFGDRPWDGPRSLHEMLSIDDKEILKLIPDYRINLIDPHEINNSEKFMSDFRYIIEFMKASGDKEKMNSLLNEKRSVYSNMERDAMVVIRECANINIKIEEKEEKQDMCKAIDDMMRDARMSGEALGEARGEARGREAERKRMQEKLDEKQSQIEKERRRYEKEIEELKRQLAERQTA
;
A
#
# COMPACT_ATOMS: atom_id res chain seq x y z
N ILE A 1 10.09 -3.94 -27.28
CA ILE A 1 9.92 -2.50 -26.94
C ILE A 1 8.43 -2.12 -26.86
N ARG A 2 7.54 -2.47 -27.82
CA ARG A 2 6.10 -2.14 -27.75
C ARG A 2 5.37 -2.84 -26.58
N ARG A 3 5.67 -4.10 -26.25
CA ARG A 3 5.05 -4.84 -25.13
C ARG A 3 5.50 -4.32 -23.75
N GLN A 4 6.74 -3.84 -23.62
CA GLN A 4 7.21 -3.20 -22.40
C GLN A 4 6.54 -1.85 -22.15
N ARG A 5 6.23 -1.06 -23.21
CA ARG A 5 5.43 0.17 -23.09
C ARG A 5 4.01 -0.09 -22.58
N GLN A 6 3.39 -1.20 -22.98
CA GLN A 6 2.03 -1.56 -22.51
C GLN A 6 1.98 -1.99 -21.03
N MET A 7 3.05 -2.63 -20.50
CA MET A 7 3.13 -2.96 -19.08
C MET A 7 3.19 -1.71 -18.19
N CYS A 8 3.94 -0.69 -18.59
CA CYS A 8 4.06 0.56 -17.83
C CYS A 8 2.82 1.47 -17.90
N ILE A 9 2.02 1.38 -18.97
CA ILE A 9 0.76 2.11 -19.10
C ILE A 9 -0.35 1.46 -18.24
N ARG A 10 -0.33 0.14 -18.06
CA ARG A 10 -1.28 -0.56 -17.21
C ARG A 10 -1.09 -0.23 -15.73
N ASP A 11 0.14 -0.05 -15.27
CA ASP A 11 0.41 0.32 -13.87
C ASP A 11 -0.04 1.75 -13.54
N ARG A 12 -0.10 2.66 -14.52
CA ARG A 12 -0.63 4.02 -14.34
C ARG A 12 -2.15 4.10 -14.18
N CYS A 13 -2.91 3.13 -14.69
CA CYS A 13 -4.36 3.18 -14.67
C CYS A 13 -5.01 2.79 -13.32
N TYR A 14 -4.23 2.31 -12.33
CA TYR A 14 -4.71 1.91 -11.02
C TYR A 14 -3.75 2.33 -9.90
N MET A 15 -3.48 3.64 -9.79
CA MET A 15 -2.97 4.14 -8.50
C MET A 15 -4.11 4.02 -7.48
N GLY A 16 -3.98 3.06 -6.57
CA GLY A 16 -4.93 2.87 -5.49
C GLY A 16 -4.96 4.10 -4.57
N LYS A 17 -6.05 4.27 -3.81
CA LYS A 17 -6.17 5.35 -2.83
C LYS A 17 -4.97 5.38 -1.87
N LYS A 18 -4.46 4.21 -1.52
CA LYS A 18 -3.28 4.01 -0.67
C LYS A 18 -2.02 4.63 -1.28
N ASP A 19 -1.75 4.37 -2.58
CA ASP A 19 -0.57 4.91 -3.26
C ASP A 19 -0.63 6.43 -3.39
N ILE A 20 -1.83 6.98 -3.66
CA ILE A 20 -2.04 8.43 -3.70
C ILE A 20 -1.79 9.06 -2.33
N ALA A 21 -2.33 8.46 -1.27
CA ALA A 21 -2.19 8.95 0.10
C ALA A 21 -0.73 8.93 0.56
N THR A 22 -0.02 7.81 0.37
CA THR A 22 1.38 7.66 0.77
C THR A 22 2.30 8.56 -0.02
N LYS A 23 2.07 8.71 -1.33
CA LYS A 23 2.83 9.62 -2.18
C LYS A 23 2.66 11.08 -1.74
N LYS A 24 1.42 11.51 -1.51
CA LYS A 24 1.13 12.86 -1.00
C LYS A 24 1.79 13.09 0.36
N TYR A 25 1.67 12.15 1.28
CA TYR A 25 2.24 12.22 2.61
C TYR A 25 3.78 12.34 2.58
N MET A 26 4.44 11.51 1.77
CA MET A 26 5.89 11.52 1.63
C MET A 26 6.42 12.66 0.77
N SER A 27 5.58 13.43 0.07
CA SER A 27 6.02 14.60 -0.69
C SER A 27 6.47 15.76 0.22
N ASP A 28 6.05 15.78 1.47
CA ASP A 28 6.51 16.75 2.46
C ASP A 28 8.01 16.63 2.73
N ASN A 29 8.74 17.77 2.67
CA ASN A 29 10.20 17.78 2.80
C ASN A 29 10.70 17.35 4.18
N VAL A 30 9.93 17.60 5.26
CA VAL A 30 10.31 17.22 6.61
C VAL A 30 10.25 15.70 6.76
N ARG A 31 9.16 15.10 6.32
CA ARG A 31 8.97 13.64 6.33
C ARG A 31 9.95 12.92 5.41
N PHE A 32 10.16 13.47 4.21
CA PHE A 32 11.13 12.97 3.25
C PHE A 32 12.54 12.97 3.85
N ALA A 33 13.00 14.10 4.41
CA ALA A 33 14.30 14.19 5.04
C ALA A 33 14.45 13.22 6.22
N ASP A 34 13.42 13.07 7.03
CA ASP A 34 13.44 12.24 8.23
C ASP A 34 13.62 10.76 7.90
N VAL A 35 12.93 10.26 6.88
CA VAL A 35 13.07 8.86 6.41
C VAL A 35 14.49 8.60 5.90
N PHE A 36 15.09 9.54 5.16
CA PHE A 36 16.49 9.44 4.73
C PHE A 36 17.49 9.57 5.88
N ASN A 37 17.23 10.44 6.85
CA ASN A 37 18.04 10.54 8.06
C ASN A 37 18.03 9.24 8.86
N TYR A 38 16.87 8.59 8.96
CA TYR A 38 16.78 7.28 9.58
C TYR A 38 17.60 6.23 8.82
N ALA A 39 17.38 6.12 7.51
CA ALA A 39 18.03 5.09 6.69
C ALA A 39 19.55 5.24 6.60
N ILE A 40 20.05 6.47 6.41
CA ILE A 40 21.47 6.72 6.14
C ILE A 40 22.23 7.01 7.44
N TYR A 41 21.63 7.74 8.36
CA TYR A 41 22.32 8.29 9.52
C TYR A 41 21.81 7.75 10.86
N GLY A 42 20.92 6.76 10.85
CA GLY A 42 20.36 6.14 12.05
C GLY A 42 19.52 7.11 12.90
N GLY A 43 18.85 8.07 12.26
CA GLY A 43 17.99 9.07 12.87
C GLY A 43 18.68 10.41 13.18
N ARG A 44 20.01 10.54 12.97
CA ARG A 44 20.71 11.82 13.12
C ARG A 44 20.26 12.79 12.03
N GLN A 45 19.80 13.97 12.40
CA GLN A 45 19.22 14.98 11.52
C GLN A 45 20.27 15.74 10.71
N ILE A 46 20.87 15.07 9.72
CA ILE A 46 21.91 15.63 8.83
C ILE A 46 21.26 16.26 7.58
N ILE A 47 20.27 15.60 7.02
CA ILE A 47 19.49 16.11 5.89
C ILE A 47 18.38 16.98 6.45
N LYS A 48 18.41 18.26 6.13
CA LYS A 48 17.35 19.20 6.52
C LYS A 48 16.39 19.42 5.35
N HIS A 49 15.16 19.77 5.65
CA HIS A 49 14.11 20.00 4.64
C HIS A 49 14.47 21.09 3.63
N ASP A 50 15.23 22.11 4.03
CA ASP A 50 15.70 23.20 3.18
C ASP A 50 16.86 22.81 2.24
N MET A 51 17.50 21.67 2.47
CA MET A 51 18.52 21.07 1.61
C MET A 51 17.92 20.28 0.45
N LEU A 52 16.60 20.03 0.47
CA LEU A 52 15.88 19.27 -0.54
C LEU A 52 15.31 20.22 -1.59
N LYS A 53 15.58 19.93 -2.86
CA LYS A 53 14.99 20.61 -4.00
C LYS A 53 14.24 19.59 -4.85
N GLU A 54 13.04 19.94 -5.24
CA GLU A 54 12.31 19.17 -6.24
C GLU A 54 13.02 19.26 -7.57
N ILE A 55 13.13 18.15 -8.25
CA ILE A 55 13.66 18.10 -9.60
C ILE A 55 12.50 18.40 -10.53
N ASN A 56 12.39 19.64 -10.98
CA ASN A 56 11.40 20.02 -11.97
C ASN A 56 11.72 19.42 -13.33
N ALA A 57 10.70 18.84 -13.97
CA ALA A 57 10.82 18.39 -15.36
C ALA A 57 11.32 19.49 -16.30
N GLU A 58 11.03 20.76 -16.01
CA GLU A 58 11.52 21.93 -16.76
C GLU A 58 13.00 22.23 -16.50
N GLU A 59 13.51 22.07 -15.29
CA GLU A 59 14.96 22.16 -15.01
C GLU A 59 15.72 21.01 -15.66
N LEU A 60 15.09 19.84 -15.75
CA LEU A 60 15.56 18.74 -16.57
C LEU A 60 15.56 19.07 -18.06
N LEU A 61 14.57 19.83 -18.55
CA LEU A 61 14.44 20.27 -19.96
C LEU A 61 15.36 21.43 -20.30
N LEU A 62 15.62 22.37 -19.39
CA LEU A 62 16.55 23.49 -19.61
C LEU A 62 18.03 23.05 -19.71
N MET A 63 18.33 21.81 -19.29
CA MET A 63 19.62 21.16 -19.55
C MET A 63 19.68 20.47 -20.91
N GLU A 64 18.58 20.32 -21.63
CA GLU A 64 18.50 19.79 -23.01
C GLU A 64 18.71 20.90 -24.02
N GLY A 65 19.96 21.03 -24.56
CA GLY A 65 20.20 21.86 -25.73
C GLY A 65 19.43 21.33 -26.96
N GLU A 66 18.85 22.20 -27.65
CA GLU A 66 18.26 22.39 -29.01
C GLU A 66 17.98 21.20 -29.97
N ASN A 67 18.19 19.94 -29.63
CA ASN A 67 17.80 18.83 -30.51
C ASN A 67 16.92 17.82 -29.75
N GLY A 68 15.67 18.22 -29.56
CA GLY A 68 14.60 17.46 -28.91
C GLY A 68 14.40 16.05 -29.44
N LYS A 69 15.09 15.10 -28.86
CA LYS A 69 14.58 13.74 -28.70
C LYS A 69 14.49 13.47 -27.23
N LEU A 70 13.36 13.88 -26.67
CA LEU A 70 12.90 13.43 -25.36
C LEU A 70 13.01 11.90 -25.33
N ILE A 71 14.07 11.38 -24.74
CA ILE A 71 13.94 10.17 -23.97
C ILE A 71 13.31 10.65 -22.67
N THR A 72 12.04 10.99 -22.74
CA THR A 72 11.21 11.12 -21.55
C THR A 72 11.25 9.78 -20.89
N SER A 73 12.11 9.63 -19.90
CA SER A 73 11.94 8.61 -18.90
C SER A 73 10.69 9.01 -18.11
N GLU A 74 9.51 8.79 -18.74
CA GLU A 74 8.20 8.86 -18.07
C GLU A 74 8.07 7.80 -16.97
N ARG A 75 9.17 7.22 -16.54
CA ARG A 75 9.32 6.27 -15.45
C ARG A 75 9.91 6.98 -14.26
N VAL A 76 9.18 7.98 -13.83
CA VAL A 76 9.53 8.72 -12.64
C VAL A 76 9.25 7.82 -11.44
N ARG A 77 10.21 7.71 -10.54
CA ARG A 77 9.99 7.23 -9.17
C ARG A 77 8.78 7.98 -8.59
N ASP A 78 8.15 7.41 -7.58
CA ASP A 78 7.03 8.08 -6.93
C ASP A 78 7.41 9.48 -6.47
N LEU A 79 8.59 9.62 -5.88
CA LEU A 79 9.16 10.90 -5.45
C LEU A 79 10.67 10.90 -5.67
N GLU A 80 11.21 11.98 -6.22
CA GLU A 80 12.65 12.20 -6.37
C GLU A 80 13.01 13.63 -6.02
N LYS A 81 14.05 13.81 -5.19
CA LYS A 81 14.53 15.13 -4.78
C LYS A 81 16.05 15.19 -4.85
N MET A 82 16.58 16.33 -5.26
CA MET A 82 18.00 16.60 -5.15
C MET A 82 18.34 17.08 -3.73
N CYS A 83 19.36 16.48 -3.15
CA CYS A 83 19.90 16.87 -1.87
C CYS A 83 21.32 17.39 -2.03
N VAL A 84 21.61 18.53 -1.39
CA VAL A 84 22.93 19.14 -1.39
C VAL A 84 23.46 19.17 0.04
N ILE A 85 24.44 18.33 0.34
CA ILE A 85 25.08 18.28 1.66
C ILE A 85 26.45 18.94 1.58
N LYS A 86 26.68 19.95 2.43
CA LYS A 86 28.00 20.54 2.65
C LYS A 86 28.69 19.83 3.80
N LYS A 87 29.80 19.13 3.53
CA LYS A 87 30.57 18.40 4.55
C LYS A 87 32.05 18.69 4.38
N SER A 88 32.70 19.18 5.44
CA SER A 88 34.16 19.40 5.51
C SER A 88 34.77 20.10 4.31
N GLY A 89 34.12 21.17 3.82
CA GLY A 89 34.58 21.94 2.65
C GLY A 89 34.24 21.33 1.30
N SER A 90 33.65 20.14 1.26
CA SER A 90 33.18 19.49 0.03
C SER A 90 31.64 19.59 -0.07
N ILE A 91 31.17 19.78 -1.30
CA ILE A 91 29.73 19.73 -1.63
C ILE A 91 29.44 18.34 -2.21
N VAL A 92 28.53 17.62 -1.54
CA VAL A 92 28.05 16.33 -2.01
C VAL A 92 26.65 16.51 -2.57
N TYR A 93 26.47 16.21 -3.84
CA TYR A 93 25.18 16.17 -4.50
C TYR A 93 24.67 14.74 -4.48
N MET A 94 23.42 14.54 -4.11
CA MET A 94 22.75 13.25 -4.15
C MET A 94 21.36 13.39 -4.72
N LEU A 95 20.95 12.39 -5.48
CA LEU A 95 19.55 12.21 -5.87
C LEU A 95 18.93 11.21 -4.90
N LEU A 96 17.85 11.61 -4.25
CA LEU A 96 17.15 10.82 -3.26
C LEU A 96 15.78 10.45 -3.82
N GLY A 97 15.49 9.17 -3.92
CA GLY A 97 14.24 8.64 -4.46
C GLY A 97 13.47 7.84 -3.42
N ILE A 98 12.14 7.99 -3.40
CA ILE A 98 11.23 7.14 -2.62
C ILE A 98 10.31 6.39 -3.58
N GLU A 99 10.25 5.08 -3.40
CA GLU A 99 9.24 4.19 -3.96
C GLU A 99 8.30 3.77 -2.83
N ASN A 100 7.04 4.21 -2.88
CA ASN A 100 6.05 3.81 -1.91
C ASN A 100 5.43 2.47 -2.35
N ALA A 101 5.62 1.44 -1.54
CA ALA A 101 5.13 0.10 -1.82
C ALA A 101 3.93 -0.24 -0.93
N SER A 102 2.75 -0.30 -1.50
CA SER A 102 1.52 -0.72 -0.80
C SER A 102 1.40 -2.23 -0.70
N ASN A 103 2.06 -2.95 -1.61
CA ASN A 103 2.15 -4.41 -1.65
C ASN A 103 3.58 -4.82 -1.94
N VAL A 104 3.92 -6.06 -1.60
CA VAL A 104 5.23 -6.62 -1.95
C VAL A 104 5.35 -6.77 -3.46
N HIS A 105 6.42 -6.22 -4.01
CA HIS A 105 6.75 -6.37 -5.42
C HIS A 105 7.97 -7.28 -5.55
N TYR A 106 7.75 -8.53 -5.95
CA TYR A 106 8.80 -9.55 -5.99
C TYR A 106 9.97 -9.27 -6.94
N ALA A 107 9.85 -8.29 -7.83
CA ALA A 107 10.94 -7.80 -8.67
C ALA A 107 11.46 -6.41 -8.22
N GLN A 108 11.28 -6.03 -6.96
CA GLN A 108 11.67 -4.71 -6.47
C GLN A 108 13.16 -4.40 -6.63
N PRO A 109 14.11 -5.34 -6.39
CA PRO A 109 15.52 -5.07 -6.64
C PRO A 109 15.83 -4.67 -8.09
N VAL A 110 15.23 -5.37 -9.06
CA VAL A 110 15.39 -5.03 -10.49
C VAL A 110 14.75 -3.69 -10.82
N ARG A 111 13.58 -3.40 -10.25
CA ARG A 111 12.87 -2.14 -10.47
C ARG A 111 13.67 -0.94 -9.96
N ASN A 112 14.15 -1.00 -8.71
CA ASN A 112 14.97 0.06 -8.13
C ASN A 112 16.30 0.22 -8.90
N GLY A 113 16.98 -0.89 -9.20
CA GLY A 113 18.21 -0.88 -9.99
C GLY A 113 18.02 -0.23 -11.35
N LEU A 114 16.94 -0.57 -12.06
CA LEU A 114 16.63 0.04 -13.35
C LEU A 114 16.50 1.57 -13.23
N TYR A 115 15.80 2.07 -12.24
CA TYR A 115 15.63 3.51 -12.04
C TYR A 115 16.94 4.21 -11.69
N ASP A 116 17.74 3.61 -10.80
CA ASP A 116 19.04 4.18 -10.43
C ASP A 116 20.01 4.20 -11.61
N PHE A 117 20.09 3.10 -12.37
CA PHE A 117 20.93 3.07 -13.57
C PHE A 117 20.48 4.02 -14.69
N MET A 118 19.17 4.20 -14.84
CA MET A 118 18.65 5.24 -15.76
C MET A 118 19.05 6.63 -15.30
N GLY A 119 19.00 6.92 -14.01
CA GLY A 119 19.46 8.19 -13.46
C GLY A 119 20.98 8.41 -13.63
N TYR A 120 21.80 7.38 -13.48
CA TYR A 120 23.23 7.45 -13.77
C TYR A 120 23.49 7.65 -15.27
N ALA A 121 22.79 6.94 -16.15
CA ALA A 121 22.93 7.08 -17.60
C ALA A 121 22.60 8.50 -18.06
N ASP A 122 21.53 9.08 -17.51
CA ASP A 122 21.11 10.44 -17.79
C ASP A 122 22.19 11.47 -17.36
N GLN A 123 22.75 11.32 -16.16
CA GLN A 123 23.85 12.18 -15.70
C GLN A 123 25.08 12.09 -16.62
N VAL A 124 25.45 10.88 -17.06
CA VAL A 124 26.57 10.65 -18.00
C VAL A 124 26.30 11.33 -19.34
N GLU A 125 25.07 11.17 -19.89
CA GLU A 125 24.69 11.76 -21.15
C GLU A 125 24.74 13.29 -21.11
N ARG A 126 24.19 13.90 -20.04
CA ARG A 126 24.23 15.37 -19.86
C ARG A 126 25.66 15.88 -19.75
N LYS A 127 26.48 15.20 -18.94
CA LYS A 127 27.86 15.61 -18.77
C LYS A 127 28.65 15.50 -20.06
N SER A 128 28.42 14.46 -20.86
CA SER A 128 29.00 14.28 -22.17
C SER A 128 28.59 15.39 -23.15
N LYS A 129 27.30 15.72 -23.20
CA LYS A 129 26.79 16.83 -24.02
C LYS A 129 27.43 18.17 -23.61
N GLU A 130 27.52 18.44 -22.32
CA GLU A 130 28.12 19.65 -21.77
C GLU A 130 29.61 19.77 -22.18
N ASN A 131 30.40 18.71 -21.99
CA ASN A 131 31.82 18.68 -22.31
C ASN A 131 32.06 18.88 -23.82
N ARG A 132 31.28 18.23 -24.68
CA ARG A 132 31.34 18.40 -26.15
C ARG A 132 31.01 19.83 -26.58
N ARG A 133 29.95 20.41 -25.97
CA ARG A 133 29.56 21.80 -26.25
C ARG A 133 30.67 22.80 -25.86
N LYS A 134 31.32 22.54 -24.72
CA LYS A 134 32.41 23.41 -24.22
C LYS A 134 33.75 23.21 -25.00
N GLY A 135 33.87 22.17 -25.79
CA GLY A 135 35.09 21.84 -26.52
C GLY A 135 36.28 21.54 -25.61
N ASN A 136 36.06 21.05 -24.39
CA ASN A 136 37.09 20.90 -23.38
C ASN A 136 37.57 19.44 -23.19
N LEU A 137 37.32 18.58 -24.17
CA LEU A 137 37.86 17.22 -24.23
C LEU A 137 39.22 17.26 -24.89
N SER A 138 40.20 16.56 -24.34
CA SER A 138 41.62 16.68 -24.73
C SER A 138 42.27 15.38 -25.18
N SER A 139 41.69 14.22 -24.86
CA SER A 139 42.23 12.90 -25.20
C SER A 139 41.27 12.05 -26.01
N GLY A 140 41.76 11.04 -26.73
CA GLY A 140 40.94 10.12 -27.50
C GLY A 140 39.91 9.36 -26.61
N SER A 141 40.29 9.02 -25.38
CA SER A 141 39.39 8.37 -24.41
C SER A 141 38.28 9.30 -23.93
N GLU A 142 38.58 10.62 -23.78
CA GLU A 142 37.58 11.60 -23.41
C GLU A 142 36.64 11.89 -24.60
N PHE A 143 37.15 11.96 -25.82
CA PHE A 143 36.30 12.07 -27.02
C PHE A 143 35.38 10.87 -27.20
N LEU A 144 35.86 9.65 -26.90
CA LEU A 144 35.06 8.44 -26.99
C LEU A 144 33.91 8.45 -25.99
N SER A 145 34.20 8.73 -24.70
CA SER A 145 33.21 8.71 -23.63
C SER A 145 32.40 9.99 -23.51
N GLY A 146 32.94 11.11 -23.94
CA GLY A 146 32.42 12.47 -23.70
C GLY A 146 32.66 12.95 -22.26
N LEU A 147 33.37 12.18 -21.43
CA LEU A 147 33.69 12.50 -20.05
C LEU A 147 35.17 12.74 -19.87
N LYS A 148 35.53 13.66 -19.00
CA LYS A 148 36.89 13.86 -18.55
C LYS A 148 37.22 12.86 -17.45
N LYS A 149 38.51 12.58 -17.25
CA LYS A 149 38.99 11.67 -16.21
C LYS A 149 38.58 12.09 -14.80
N GLU A 150 38.50 13.38 -14.53
CA GLU A 150 38.09 13.97 -13.26
C GLU A 150 36.59 14.12 -13.07
N ASP A 151 35.79 13.95 -14.12
CA ASP A 151 34.34 14.10 -14.04
C ASP A 151 33.75 13.10 -13.03
N LYS A 152 32.84 13.58 -12.20
CA LYS A 152 32.08 12.79 -11.24
C LYS A 152 30.61 13.03 -11.44
N ILE A 153 29.82 12.02 -11.14
CA ILE A 153 28.36 12.08 -11.14
C ILE A 153 27.84 11.97 -9.70
N ALA A 154 26.63 12.47 -9.47
CA ALA A 154 25.99 12.43 -8.15
C ALA A 154 25.55 11.00 -7.82
N GLY A 155 25.73 10.61 -6.55
CA GLY A 155 25.19 9.34 -6.04
C GLY A 155 23.66 9.35 -6.05
N ILE A 156 23.06 8.19 -6.33
CA ILE A 156 21.62 7.98 -6.28
C ILE A 156 21.31 7.03 -5.13
N ILE A 157 20.35 7.38 -4.29
CA ILE A 157 19.88 6.53 -3.20
C ILE A 157 18.36 6.43 -3.31
N THR A 158 17.87 5.23 -3.58
CA THR A 158 16.43 4.92 -3.60
C THR A 158 16.05 4.16 -2.34
N LEU A 159 15.05 4.67 -1.59
CA LEU A 159 14.40 3.97 -0.49
C LEU A 159 13.09 3.36 -0.99
N THR A 160 12.83 2.12 -0.63
CA THR A 160 11.51 1.51 -0.73
C THR A 160 10.83 1.65 0.62
N VAL A 161 9.79 2.49 0.71
CA VAL A 161 8.99 2.67 1.93
C VAL A 161 7.75 1.80 1.81
N TYR A 162 7.70 0.76 2.62
CA TYR A 162 6.64 -0.24 2.56
C TYR A 162 5.49 0.11 3.49
N PHE A 163 4.27 0.02 2.97
CA PHE A 163 3.04 0.34 3.70
C PHE A 163 2.05 -0.85 3.70
N GLY A 164 2.56 -2.07 3.52
CA GLY A 164 1.73 -3.28 3.58
C GLY A 164 1.25 -3.59 4.99
N ASP A 165 0.25 -4.43 5.09
CA ASP A 165 -0.37 -4.88 6.35
C ASP A 165 0.38 -6.06 7.01
N ARG A 166 1.34 -6.64 6.30
CA ARG A 166 2.19 -7.76 6.75
C ARG A 166 3.65 -7.42 6.54
N PRO A 167 4.59 -8.05 7.27
CA PRO A 167 6.01 -7.88 7.01
C PRO A 167 6.38 -8.18 5.56
N TRP A 168 7.42 -7.50 5.09
CA TRP A 168 7.95 -7.74 3.74
C TRP A 168 8.47 -9.16 3.59
N ASP A 169 7.96 -9.91 2.61
CA ASP A 169 8.35 -11.29 2.29
C ASP A 169 9.00 -11.44 0.90
N GLY A 170 9.25 -10.32 0.21
CA GLY A 170 9.87 -10.32 -1.12
C GLY A 170 11.40 -10.27 -1.09
N PRO A 171 12.06 -10.46 -2.25
CA PRO A 171 13.51 -10.34 -2.38
C PRO A 171 14.01 -8.96 -1.95
N ARG A 172 15.16 -8.92 -1.28
CA ARG A 172 15.82 -7.69 -0.86
C ARG A 172 17.06 -7.38 -1.70
N SER A 173 17.49 -8.35 -2.51
CA SER A 173 18.62 -8.18 -3.40
C SER A 173 18.39 -8.87 -4.75
N LEU A 174 19.17 -8.46 -5.75
CA LEU A 174 19.15 -9.12 -7.06
C LEU A 174 19.60 -10.58 -6.94
N HIS A 175 20.60 -10.87 -6.10
CA HIS A 175 21.08 -12.24 -5.91
C HIS A 175 20.01 -13.19 -5.39
N GLU A 176 19.09 -12.72 -4.51
CA GLU A 176 17.96 -13.52 -4.03
C GLU A 176 16.94 -13.89 -5.13
N MET A 177 17.01 -13.21 -6.28
CA MET A 177 16.13 -13.47 -7.43
C MET A 177 16.76 -14.39 -8.47
N LEU A 178 18.06 -14.70 -8.36
CA LEU A 178 18.77 -15.49 -9.34
C LEU A 178 18.61 -16.99 -9.06
N SER A 179 18.52 -17.78 -10.12
CA SER A 179 18.51 -19.24 -10.05
C SER A 179 19.92 -19.83 -9.98
N ILE A 180 20.81 -19.20 -9.21
CA ILE A 180 22.23 -19.54 -9.11
C ILE A 180 22.61 -19.66 -7.63
N ASP A 181 23.06 -20.85 -7.21
CA ASP A 181 23.52 -21.11 -5.84
C ASP A 181 25.06 -21.09 -5.72
N ASP A 182 25.77 -21.09 -6.86
CA ASP A 182 27.24 -21.10 -6.88
C ASP A 182 27.80 -19.74 -6.45
N LYS A 183 28.44 -19.72 -5.28
CA LYS A 183 29.01 -18.51 -4.68
C LYS A 183 30.15 -17.90 -5.52
N GLU A 184 30.88 -18.69 -6.29
CA GLU A 184 31.95 -18.17 -7.14
C GLU A 184 31.38 -17.44 -8.35
N ILE A 185 30.30 -17.94 -8.91
CA ILE A 185 29.58 -17.26 -9.99
C ILE A 185 28.92 -15.97 -9.46
N LEU A 186 28.27 -16.03 -8.29
CA LEU A 186 27.61 -14.87 -7.69
C LEU A 186 28.58 -13.71 -7.39
N LYS A 187 29.84 -13.97 -7.09
CA LYS A 187 30.86 -12.93 -6.91
C LYS A 187 31.11 -12.10 -8.17
N LEU A 188 30.85 -12.66 -9.34
CA LEU A 188 31.02 -11.98 -10.65
C LEU A 188 29.78 -11.20 -11.08
N ILE A 189 28.64 -11.43 -10.42
CA ILE A 189 27.40 -10.75 -10.70
C ILE A 189 27.20 -9.63 -9.68
N PRO A 190 27.15 -8.35 -10.08
CA PRO A 190 26.85 -7.26 -9.16
C PRO A 190 25.53 -7.47 -8.45
N ASP A 191 25.53 -7.43 -7.13
CA ASP A 191 24.31 -7.47 -6.34
C ASP A 191 23.71 -6.08 -6.20
N TYR A 192 22.42 -5.97 -6.46
CA TYR A 192 21.67 -4.74 -6.23
C TYR A 192 20.69 -4.95 -5.07
N ARG A 193 20.95 -4.30 -3.95
CA ARG A 193 20.15 -4.38 -2.72
C ARG A 193 19.19 -3.21 -2.63
N ILE A 194 17.95 -3.48 -2.23
CA ILE A 194 17.00 -2.43 -1.91
C ILE A 194 17.26 -1.87 -0.51
N ASN A 195 17.08 -0.56 -0.35
CA ASN A 195 17.05 0.09 0.96
C ASN A 195 15.59 0.09 1.41
N LEU A 196 15.20 -0.92 2.17
CA LEU A 196 13.82 -1.13 2.60
C LEU A 196 13.56 -0.46 3.95
N ILE A 197 12.47 0.29 4.03
CA ILE A 197 11.86 0.77 5.26
C ILE A 197 10.56 0.00 5.45
N ASP A 198 10.59 -1.03 6.28
CA ASP A 198 9.42 -1.82 6.66
C ASP A 198 9.00 -1.46 8.09
N PRO A 199 7.84 -0.84 8.31
CA PRO A 199 7.33 -0.51 9.64
C PRO A 199 7.32 -1.68 10.61
N HIS A 200 7.09 -2.91 10.14
CA HIS A 200 7.04 -4.10 10.99
C HIS A 200 8.39 -4.49 11.58
N GLU A 201 9.51 -4.11 10.94
CA GLU A 201 10.86 -4.41 11.38
C GLU A 201 11.49 -3.28 12.21
N ILE A 202 10.89 -2.09 12.22
CA ILE A 202 11.41 -0.93 12.95
C ILE A 202 11.13 -1.09 14.44
N ASN A 203 12.17 -1.25 15.25
CA ASN A 203 12.07 -1.36 16.72
C ASN A 203 12.41 -0.07 17.47
N ASN A 204 12.89 0.94 16.76
CA ASN A 204 13.37 2.21 17.29
C ASN A 204 12.71 3.39 16.58
N SER A 205 11.37 3.37 16.54
CA SER A 205 10.54 4.42 15.90
C SER A 205 10.81 5.82 16.48
N GLU A 206 11.32 5.91 17.72
CA GLU A 206 11.71 7.15 18.39
C GLU A 206 12.83 7.90 17.68
N LYS A 207 13.56 7.26 16.77
CA LYS A 207 14.58 7.91 15.93
C LYS A 207 14.02 8.74 14.79
N PHE A 208 12.74 8.57 14.47
CA PHE A 208 12.05 9.46 13.55
C PHE A 208 11.59 10.71 14.31
N MET A 209 11.84 11.86 13.72
CA MET A 209 11.46 13.16 14.30
C MET A 209 10.11 13.67 13.78
N SER A 210 9.66 13.16 12.62
CA SER A 210 8.38 13.48 12.03
C SER A 210 7.25 12.61 12.58
N ASP A 211 6.01 12.93 12.20
CA ASP A 211 4.81 12.17 12.52
C ASP A 211 4.78 10.75 11.87
N PHE A 212 5.70 10.45 10.96
CA PHE A 212 5.88 9.11 10.38
C PHE A 212 6.12 8.04 11.46
N ARG A 213 6.79 8.40 12.55
CA ARG A 213 6.94 7.58 13.75
C ARG A 213 5.61 7.01 14.24
N TYR A 214 4.57 7.83 14.29
CA TYR A 214 3.26 7.43 14.81
C TYR A 214 2.49 6.55 13.82
N ILE A 215 2.72 6.74 12.52
CA ILE A 215 2.21 5.81 11.50
C ILE A 215 2.83 4.42 11.67
N ILE A 216 4.16 4.35 11.85
CA ILE A 216 4.88 3.09 12.10
C ILE A 216 4.31 2.37 13.33
N GLU A 217 4.17 3.09 14.46
CA GLU A 217 3.67 2.54 15.71
C GLU A 217 2.22 2.03 15.56
N PHE A 218 1.39 2.80 14.86
CA PHE A 218 0.01 2.40 14.58
C PHE A 218 -0.06 1.14 13.70
N MET A 219 0.72 1.08 12.63
CA MET A 219 0.75 -0.10 11.74
C MET A 219 1.20 -1.35 12.49
N LYS A 220 2.20 -1.25 13.37
CA LYS A 220 2.66 -2.36 14.22
C LYS A 220 1.58 -2.84 15.20
N ALA A 221 0.71 -1.96 15.67
CA ALA A 221 -0.35 -2.29 16.60
C ALA A 221 -1.65 -2.74 15.92
N SER A 222 -1.83 -2.44 14.61
CA SER A 222 -3.11 -2.60 13.91
C SER A 222 -3.69 -4.02 13.87
N GLY A 223 -2.83 -5.03 13.99
CA GLY A 223 -3.24 -6.44 14.05
C GLY A 223 -3.61 -6.97 15.46
N ASP A 224 -3.43 -6.15 16.50
CA ASP A 224 -3.57 -6.56 17.90
C ASP A 224 -4.36 -5.52 18.69
N LYS A 225 -5.57 -5.91 19.10
CA LYS A 225 -6.50 -5.01 19.82
C LYS A 225 -5.93 -4.48 21.14
N GLU A 226 -5.20 -5.30 21.88
CA GLU A 226 -4.65 -4.90 23.19
C GLU A 226 -3.50 -3.92 22.98
N LYS A 227 -2.61 -4.19 22.05
CA LYS A 227 -1.53 -3.26 21.68
C LYS A 227 -2.07 -1.95 21.14
N MET A 228 -3.11 -1.98 20.31
CA MET A 228 -3.75 -0.77 19.80
C MET A 228 -4.33 0.08 20.95
N ASN A 229 -5.08 -0.54 21.87
CA ASN A 229 -5.63 0.18 23.01
C ASN A 229 -4.54 0.78 23.90
N SER A 230 -3.46 0.03 24.18
CA SER A 230 -2.32 0.54 24.95
C SER A 230 -1.68 1.73 24.25
N LEU A 231 -1.40 1.63 22.94
CA LEU A 231 -0.81 2.69 22.14
C LEU A 231 -1.65 3.97 22.16
N LEU A 232 -2.97 3.86 21.93
CA LEU A 232 -3.87 5.00 21.89
C LEU A 232 -4.01 5.67 23.28
N ASN A 233 -3.98 4.90 24.35
CA ASN A 233 -4.02 5.42 25.70
C ASN A 233 -2.71 6.12 26.10
N GLU A 234 -1.56 5.47 25.84
CA GLU A 234 -0.24 6.02 26.17
C GLU A 234 0.08 7.30 25.40
N LYS A 235 -0.34 7.37 24.14
CA LYS A 235 -0.05 8.50 23.23
C LYS A 235 -1.29 9.28 22.83
N ARG A 236 -2.29 9.34 23.73
CA ARG A 236 -3.56 9.99 23.47
C ARG A 236 -3.41 11.44 23.01
N SER A 237 -2.51 12.18 23.63
CA SER A 237 -2.26 13.59 23.27
C SER A 237 -1.79 13.78 21.83
N VAL A 238 -1.09 12.80 21.27
CA VAL A 238 -0.62 12.82 19.88
C VAL A 238 -1.73 12.41 18.93
N TYR A 239 -2.35 11.25 19.19
CA TYR A 239 -3.40 10.74 18.31
C TYR A 239 -4.70 11.56 18.36
N SER A 240 -4.93 12.35 19.43
CA SER A 240 -6.06 13.30 19.47
C SER A 240 -5.81 14.59 18.67
N ASN A 241 -4.60 14.80 18.17
CA ASN A 241 -4.23 16.02 17.42
C ASN A 241 -3.32 15.67 16.24
N MET A 242 -3.71 14.66 15.46
CA MET A 242 -2.93 14.14 14.34
C MET A 242 -3.19 14.92 13.06
N GLU A 243 -2.16 15.12 12.26
CA GLU A 243 -2.32 15.74 10.95
C GLU A 243 -3.17 14.89 10.01
N ARG A 244 -4.02 15.56 9.23
CA ARG A 244 -4.97 14.91 8.31
C ARG A 244 -4.29 13.94 7.36
N ASP A 245 -3.15 14.34 6.77
CA ASP A 245 -2.47 13.50 5.78
C ASP A 245 -1.91 12.21 6.43
N ALA A 246 -1.45 12.28 7.68
CA ALA A 246 -1.06 11.10 8.45
C ALA A 246 -2.26 10.18 8.76
N MET A 247 -3.41 10.77 9.15
CA MET A 247 -4.65 10.00 9.35
C MET A 247 -5.13 9.30 8.09
N VAL A 248 -5.03 9.98 6.93
CA VAL A 248 -5.38 9.38 5.62
C VAL A 248 -4.48 8.20 5.32
N VAL A 249 -3.17 8.32 5.56
CA VAL A 249 -2.24 7.19 5.37
C VAL A 249 -2.59 6.03 6.28
N ILE A 250 -2.84 6.29 7.57
CA ILE A 250 -3.25 5.24 8.52
C ILE A 250 -4.54 4.57 8.07
N ARG A 251 -5.57 5.36 7.68
CA ARG A 251 -6.85 4.82 7.20
C ARG A 251 -6.67 3.87 6.03
N GLU A 252 -5.91 4.30 5.02
CA GLU A 252 -5.71 3.52 3.79
C GLU A 252 -4.78 2.32 4.02
N CYS A 253 -3.75 2.46 4.87
CA CYS A 253 -2.77 1.41 5.10
C CYS A 253 -3.25 0.34 6.08
N ALA A 254 -3.93 0.72 7.16
CA ALA A 254 -4.53 -0.20 8.11
C ALA A 254 -5.93 -0.70 7.67
N ASN A 255 -6.43 -0.22 6.52
CA ASN A 255 -7.75 -0.57 5.98
C ASN A 255 -8.88 -0.38 7.01
N ILE A 256 -8.86 0.75 7.73
CA ILE A 256 -9.87 1.11 8.71
C ILE A 256 -10.86 2.14 8.15
N ASN A 257 -12.12 2.02 8.50
CA ASN A 257 -13.18 2.90 7.99
C ASN A 257 -13.47 4.05 8.96
N ILE A 258 -12.50 4.95 9.14
CA ILE A 258 -12.68 6.18 9.93
C ILE A 258 -13.11 7.34 9.05
N LYS A 259 -13.93 8.24 9.61
CA LYS A 259 -14.30 9.50 8.97
C LYS A 259 -13.20 10.52 9.19
N ILE A 260 -12.81 11.22 8.13
CA ILE A 260 -11.80 12.26 8.13
C ILE A 260 -12.40 13.49 7.49
N GLU A 261 -12.41 14.62 8.21
CA GLU A 261 -12.95 15.89 7.74
C GLU A 261 -11.96 16.57 6.79
N GLU A 262 -12.44 17.01 5.62
CA GLU A 262 -11.57 17.59 4.59
C GLU A 262 -11.03 18.98 4.94
N LYS A 263 -11.75 19.72 5.78
CA LYS A 263 -11.45 21.12 6.09
C LYS A 263 -10.53 21.31 7.30
N GLU A 264 -10.32 20.28 8.09
CA GLU A 264 -9.51 20.35 9.30
C GLU A 264 -8.11 19.80 9.03
N GLU A 265 -7.09 20.58 9.34
CA GLU A 265 -5.69 20.15 9.20
C GLU A 265 -5.30 19.11 10.25
N LYS A 266 -5.84 19.23 11.46
CA LYS A 266 -5.58 18.30 12.58
C LYS A 266 -6.88 17.77 13.13
N GLN A 267 -6.91 16.49 13.44
CA GLN A 267 -8.10 15.77 13.86
C GLN A 267 -7.80 14.76 14.95
N ASP A 268 -8.87 14.35 15.65
CA ASP A 268 -8.79 13.35 16.72
C ASP A 268 -8.98 11.93 16.18
N MET A 269 -7.87 11.22 16.02
CA MET A 269 -7.85 9.80 15.60
C MET A 269 -8.51 8.91 16.66
N CYS A 270 -8.33 9.18 17.96
CA CYS A 270 -8.93 8.37 19.01
C CYS A 270 -10.45 8.42 18.91
N LYS A 271 -11.01 9.63 18.75
CA LYS A 271 -12.45 9.83 18.55
C LYS A 271 -12.95 9.14 17.29
N ALA A 272 -12.22 9.27 16.17
CA ALA A 272 -12.59 8.62 14.91
C ALA A 272 -12.64 7.09 15.01
N ILE A 273 -11.74 6.49 15.79
CA ILE A 273 -11.74 5.04 16.07
C ILE A 273 -12.90 4.66 16.99
N ASP A 274 -13.15 5.44 18.05
CA ASP A 274 -14.28 5.20 18.97
C ASP A 274 -15.61 5.27 18.23
N ASP A 275 -15.79 6.24 17.35
CA ASP A 275 -16.98 6.40 16.50
C ASP A 275 -17.14 5.20 15.55
N MET A 276 -16.06 4.78 14.89
CA MET A 276 -16.07 3.58 14.02
C MET A 276 -16.46 2.32 14.80
N MET A 277 -15.92 2.11 16.01
CA MET A 277 -16.26 0.96 16.84
C MET A 277 -17.73 0.99 17.28
N ARG A 278 -18.27 2.17 17.60
CA ARG A 278 -19.68 2.35 17.96
C ARG A 278 -20.59 2.03 16.77
N ASP A 279 -20.27 2.56 15.58
CA ASP A 279 -21.03 2.31 14.35
C ASP A 279 -21.03 0.81 14.00
N ALA A 280 -19.89 0.15 14.15
CA ALA A 280 -19.76 -1.30 13.91
C ALA A 280 -20.60 -2.11 14.88
N ARG A 281 -20.62 -1.73 16.18
CA ARG A 281 -21.44 -2.37 17.22
C ARG A 281 -22.93 -2.22 16.92
N MET A 282 -23.38 -0.99 16.65
CA MET A 282 -24.79 -0.72 16.32
C MET A 282 -25.25 -1.50 15.08
N SER A 283 -24.41 -1.54 14.04
CA SER A 283 -24.67 -2.32 12.82
C SER A 283 -24.73 -3.83 13.10
N GLY A 284 -23.86 -4.33 13.97
CA GLY A 284 -23.85 -5.73 14.41
C GLY A 284 -25.10 -6.11 15.21
N GLU A 285 -25.55 -5.25 16.12
CA GLU A 285 -26.76 -5.42 16.91
C GLU A 285 -28.01 -5.45 16.00
N ALA A 286 -28.16 -4.47 15.09
CA ALA A 286 -29.27 -4.41 14.13
C ALA A 286 -29.31 -5.64 13.20
N LEU A 287 -28.16 -6.11 12.73
CA LEU A 287 -28.08 -7.32 11.91
C LEU A 287 -28.42 -8.58 12.72
N GLY A 288 -28.02 -8.62 13.99
CA GLY A 288 -28.34 -9.69 14.93
C GLY A 288 -29.85 -9.78 15.17
N GLU A 289 -30.51 -8.65 15.45
CA GLU A 289 -31.95 -8.54 15.61
C GLU A 289 -32.71 -9.01 14.36
N ALA A 290 -32.34 -8.48 13.19
CA ALA A 290 -32.98 -8.86 11.92
C ALA A 290 -32.86 -10.37 11.63
N ARG A 291 -31.68 -10.97 11.91
CA ARG A 291 -31.48 -12.43 11.77
C ARG A 291 -32.29 -13.22 12.80
N GLY A 292 -32.40 -12.72 14.04
CA GLY A 292 -33.20 -13.32 15.10
C GLY A 292 -34.67 -13.35 14.72
N GLU A 293 -35.25 -12.22 14.26
CA GLU A 293 -36.61 -12.12 13.76
C GLU A 293 -36.89 -13.02 12.56
N ALA A 294 -35.94 -13.09 11.60
CA ALA A 294 -36.10 -13.95 10.43
C ALA A 294 -36.16 -15.43 10.81
N ARG A 295 -35.28 -15.86 11.74
CA ARG A 295 -35.31 -17.24 12.28
C ARG A 295 -36.58 -17.52 13.08
N GLY A 296 -37.03 -16.56 13.88
CA GLY A 296 -38.31 -16.67 14.62
C GLY A 296 -39.50 -16.89 13.69
N ARG A 297 -39.62 -16.04 12.65
CA ARG A 297 -40.68 -16.17 11.62
C ARG A 297 -40.60 -17.50 10.86
N GLU A 298 -39.42 -17.97 10.55
CA GLU A 298 -39.25 -19.26 9.86
C GLU A 298 -39.65 -20.43 10.77
N ALA A 299 -39.25 -20.41 12.04
CA ALA A 299 -39.65 -21.42 13.01
C ALA A 299 -41.18 -21.47 13.26
N GLU A 300 -41.81 -20.29 13.31
CA GLU A 300 -43.26 -20.18 13.45
C GLU A 300 -43.99 -20.73 12.21
N ARG A 301 -43.51 -20.39 11.01
CA ARG A 301 -44.04 -20.95 9.77
C ARG A 301 -43.92 -22.48 9.73
N LYS A 302 -42.78 -23.06 10.15
CA LYS A 302 -42.64 -24.51 10.22
C LYS A 302 -43.63 -25.16 11.18
N ARG A 303 -43.75 -24.59 12.38
CA ARG A 303 -44.75 -25.07 13.38
C ARG A 303 -46.20 -24.97 12.87
N MET A 304 -46.53 -23.91 12.16
CA MET A 304 -47.84 -23.75 11.58
C MET A 304 -48.09 -24.78 10.47
N GLN A 305 -47.09 -25.03 9.62
CA GLN A 305 -47.17 -26.03 8.55
C GLN A 305 -47.33 -27.44 9.15
N GLU A 306 -46.52 -27.83 10.16
CA GLU A 306 -46.68 -29.13 10.87
C GLU A 306 -48.10 -29.32 11.41
N LYS A 307 -48.67 -28.29 12.03
CA LYS A 307 -50.07 -28.36 12.54
C LYS A 307 -51.08 -28.49 11.42
N LEU A 308 -50.82 -27.88 10.27
CA LEU A 308 -51.68 -27.99 9.10
C LEU A 308 -51.64 -29.40 8.50
N ASP A 309 -50.44 -29.97 8.39
CA ASP A 309 -50.21 -31.31 7.87
C ASP A 309 -50.83 -32.36 8.81
N GLU A 310 -50.73 -32.20 10.16
CA GLU A 310 -51.42 -33.05 11.13
C GLU A 310 -52.95 -33.02 10.96
N LYS A 311 -53.55 -31.82 10.84
CA LYS A 311 -54.98 -31.68 10.62
C LYS A 311 -55.44 -32.29 9.30
N GLN A 312 -54.66 -32.08 8.23
CA GLN A 312 -54.96 -32.70 6.92
C GLN A 312 -54.92 -34.24 7.02
N SER A 313 -53.93 -34.79 7.74
CA SER A 313 -53.82 -36.24 7.99
C SER A 313 -55.04 -36.77 8.76
N GLN A 314 -55.53 -36.02 9.74
CA GLN A 314 -56.72 -36.40 10.53
C GLN A 314 -57.97 -36.40 9.64
N ILE A 315 -58.20 -35.33 8.87
CA ILE A 315 -59.32 -35.25 7.93
C ILE A 315 -59.28 -36.39 6.90
N GLU A 316 -58.14 -36.73 6.39
CA GLU A 316 -58.01 -37.83 5.42
C GLU A 316 -58.30 -39.21 6.05
N LYS A 317 -57.91 -39.43 7.32
CA LYS A 317 -58.28 -40.64 8.08
C LYS A 317 -59.77 -40.75 8.30
N GLU A 318 -60.40 -39.63 8.69
CA GLU A 318 -61.87 -39.58 8.87
C GLU A 318 -62.60 -39.83 7.53
N ARG A 319 -62.14 -39.17 6.46
CA ARG A 319 -62.73 -39.38 5.14
C ARG A 319 -62.68 -40.86 4.70
N ARG A 320 -61.54 -41.55 4.87
CA ARG A 320 -61.40 -42.97 4.58
C ARG A 320 -62.27 -43.85 5.42
N ARG A 321 -62.53 -43.44 6.66
CA ARG A 321 -63.47 -44.16 7.57
C ARG A 321 -64.91 -44.01 7.06
N TYR A 322 -65.35 -42.81 6.73
CA TYR A 322 -66.69 -42.61 6.16
C TYR A 322 -66.89 -43.25 4.80
N GLU A 323 -65.87 -43.23 3.93
CA GLU A 323 -65.91 -43.94 2.66
C GLU A 323 -66.16 -45.44 2.84
N LYS A 324 -65.48 -46.08 3.78
CA LYS A 324 -65.71 -47.49 4.12
C LYS A 324 -67.09 -47.76 4.71
N GLU A 325 -67.55 -46.90 5.54
CA GLU A 325 -68.89 -46.99 6.17
C GLU A 325 -70.00 -46.85 5.09
N ILE A 326 -69.83 -45.92 4.18
CA ILE A 326 -70.73 -45.73 3.05
C ILE A 326 -70.71 -46.98 2.13
N GLU A 327 -69.60 -47.58 1.88
CA GLU A 327 -69.45 -48.76 1.06
C GLU A 327 -70.09 -49.98 1.70
N GLU A 328 -69.96 -50.13 2.99
CA GLU A 328 -70.63 -51.19 3.80
C GLU A 328 -72.16 -50.99 3.81
N LEU A 329 -72.64 -49.75 4.01
CA LEU A 329 -74.08 -49.48 3.95
C LEU A 329 -74.66 -49.71 2.55
N LYS A 330 -73.92 -49.39 1.49
CA LYS A 330 -74.36 -49.70 0.11
C LYS A 330 -74.46 -51.22 -0.12
N ARG A 331 -73.49 -52.00 0.42
CA ARG A 331 -73.51 -53.44 0.36
C ARG A 331 -74.75 -54.04 1.07
N GLN A 332 -75.03 -53.60 2.30
CA GLN A 332 -76.23 -54.01 3.07
C GLN A 332 -77.53 -53.65 2.37
N LEU A 333 -77.58 -52.48 1.72
CA LEU A 333 -78.73 -52.05 0.94
C LEU A 333 -78.97 -52.91 -0.30
N ALA A 334 -77.92 -53.29 -1.01
CA ALA A 334 -78.00 -54.15 -2.15
C ALA A 334 -78.48 -55.60 -1.78
N GLU A 335 -77.93 -56.13 -0.63
CA GLU A 335 -78.37 -57.38 -0.08
C GLU A 335 -79.88 -57.38 0.31
N ARG A 336 -80.39 -56.27 0.83
CA ARG A 336 -81.84 -56.12 1.14
C ARG A 336 -82.75 -55.95 -0.08
N GLN A 337 -82.21 -55.54 -1.24
CA GLN A 337 -83.01 -55.38 -2.47
C GLN A 337 -83.03 -56.68 -3.28
N THR A 338 -82.24 -57.68 -2.96
CA THR A 338 -82.15 -58.97 -3.65
C THR A 338 -82.81 -60.10 -2.84
N ALA A 339 -83.28 -59.86 -1.62
CA ALA A 339 -84.08 -60.74 -0.76
C ALA A 339 -85.62 -60.38 -0.88
#